data_948a77a9f19730cb849cb71a64b29fb0
#
_entry.id   948a77a9f19730cb849cb71a64b29fb0
#
_cell.length_a   1.000
_cell.length_b   1.000
_cell.length_c   1.000
_cell.angle_alpha   90.00
_cell.angle_beta   90.00
_cell.angle_gamma   90.00
#
_symmetry.space_group_name_H-M   'P 1'
#
loop_
_entity.id
_entity.type
_entity.pdbx_description
1 polymer ?
#
loop_
_entity_poly.entity_id
_entity_poly.type
_entity_poly.pdbx_seq_one_letter_code
_entity_poly.pdbx_strand_id
1 'polypeptide(L)'
;MDRCGGRRECEDRGASGSFLVFRIQFSEEGVDVNQELNEILKSVSRSFYLSLRFLPKGFREPTSVGYLLARLSDTIADAGDELVGARQEMLEAFMNAVCTGENAHLAAITEIKGVSEGEAVLLQKSGGCLDALAKLPEWQQRAVRHVVGIITEGQSWDLTRFKKDGVVRLEKDEELRHYTYQVAGCVGEFWTELGFGLGEFSRVGRKQMDEWGQSFGRALQLINILRDVPEDLGNGRCYLPGEAPVTSEILMEERGRWIEEAHAGLDDAE
;
A
#
# COMPACT_ATOMS: atom_id res chain seq x y z
N MET A 1 -75.38 18.51 2.20
CA MET A 1 -74.46 19.39 1.56
C MET A 1 -73.43 19.71 2.62
N ASP A 2 -72.28 19.09 2.69
CA ASP A 2 -71.12 19.19 1.94
C ASP A 2 -70.06 18.12 2.35
N ARG A 3 -69.19 17.89 1.46
CA ARG A 3 -68.31 16.73 1.32
C ARG A 3 -67.17 16.64 2.32
N CYS A 4 -67.04 15.45 2.95
CA CYS A 4 -65.84 14.97 3.54
C CYS A 4 -64.76 14.71 2.49
N GLY A 5 -63.59 15.33 2.67
CA GLY A 5 -62.35 15.00 1.97
C GLY A 5 -61.36 14.43 2.95
N GLY A 6 -61.27 13.11 3.01
CA GLY A 6 -60.22 12.42 3.79
C GLY A 6 -58.90 12.46 3.08
N ARG A 7 -57.86 13.03 3.67
CA ARG A 7 -56.47 12.82 3.31
C ARG A 7 -55.92 11.65 4.11
N ARG A 8 -55.48 10.60 3.40
CA ARG A 8 -54.64 9.55 3.97
C ARG A 8 -53.23 10.10 4.02
N GLU A 9 -52.69 10.20 5.20
CA GLU A 9 -51.25 10.41 5.43
C GLU A 9 -50.56 9.09 5.10
N CYS A 10 -49.72 9.11 4.07
CA CYS A 10 -48.73 8.09 3.82
C CYS A 10 -47.57 8.37 4.78
N GLU A 11 -47.37 7.50 5.78
CA GLU A 11 -46.13 7.43 6.54
C GLU A 11 -44.99 7.00 5.60
N ASP A 12 -44.18 7.94 5.26
CA ASP A 12 -42.91 7.75 4.55
C ASP A 12 -41.88 7.27 5.58
N ARG A 13 -41.65 5.96 5.64
CA ARG A 13 -40.53 5.38 6.40
C ARG A 13 -39.26 5.58 5.58
N GLY A 14 -38.70 6.78 5.68
CA GLY A 14 -37.36 7.08 5.18
C GLY A 14 -36.33 6.30 5.96
N ALA A 15 -35.77 5.28 5.33
CA ALA A 15 -34.51 4.68 5.76
C ALA A 15 -33.39 5.73 5.61
N SER A 16 -33.08 6.44 6.70
CA SER A 16 -31.92 7.30 6.73
C SER A 16 -30.65 6.44 6.87
N GLY A 17 -30.10 6.01 5.73
CA GLY A 17 -28.73 5.57 5.68
C GLY A 17 -27.83 6.74 6.06
N SER A 18 -27.32 6.71 7.27
CA SER A 18 -26.32 7.66 7.73
C SER A 18 -25.02 7.41 6.97
N PHE A 19 -24.86 8.02 5.82
CA PHE A 19 -23.55 8.20 5.21
C PHE A 19 -22.69 8.98 6.22
N LEU A 20 -21.68 8.33 6.76
CA LEU A 20 -20.65 8.93 7.59
C LEU A 20 -19.81 9.86 6.70
N VAL A 21 -20.31 11.08 6.50
CA VAL A 21 -19.53 12.14 5.87
C VAL A 21 -18.46 12.53 6.89
N PHE A 22 -17.24 12.07 6.68
CA PHE A 22 -16.06 12.59 7.36
C PHE A 22 -16.00 14.10 7.08
N ARG A 23 -16.40 14.91 8.05
CA ARG A 23 -16.23 16.36 7.99
C ARG A 23 -14.78 16.69 8.33
N ILE A 24 -13.90 16.47 7.33
CA ILE A 24 -12.50 16.87 7.42
C ILE A 24 -12.49 18.41 7.39
N GLN A 25 -12.10 19.01 8.49
CA GLN A 25 -11.90 20.45 8.57
C GLN A 25 -10.57 20.77 7.85
N PHE A 26 -10.65 21.27 6.63
CA PHE A 26 -9.49 21.70 5.86
C PHE A 26 -8.89 22.96 6.47
N SER A 27 -7.76 22.86 7.14
CA SER A 27 -6.92 24.02 7.43
C SER A 27 -5.96 24.23 6.27
N GLU A 28 -6.03 25.40 5.63
CA GLU A 28 -5.20 25.76 4.46
C GLU A 28 -3.72 26.05 4.80
N GLU A 29 -3.31 25.97 6.05
CA GLU A 29 -1.92 26.18 6.44
C GLU A 29 -1.12 24.87 6.35
N GLY A 30 -0.71 24.52 5.13
CA GLY A 30 0.24 23.44 4.88
C GLY A 30 1.65 23.87 5.19
N VAL A 31 2.25 23.36 6.26
CA VAL A 31 3.71 23.38 6.39
C VAL A 31 4.29 22.39 5.39
N ASP A 32 5.19 22.90 4.60
CA ASP A 32 5.91 22.29 3.50
C ASP A 32 6.67 21.03 3.96
N VAL A 33 6.14 19.83 3.63
CA VAL A 33 7.04 18.72 3.33
C VAL A 33 7.99 19.32 2.29
N ASN A 34 9.26 19.42 2.59
CA ASN A 34 10.30 20.05 1.80
C ASN A 34 9.91 20.06 0.31
N GLN A 35 9.83 21.24 -0.31
CA GLN A 35 9.30 21.43 -1.68
C GLN A 35 9.87 20.39 -2.65
N GLU A 36 11.13 20.00 -2.43
CA GLU A 36 11.84 18.95 -3.18
C GLU A 36 11.18 17.57 -3.05
N LEU A 37 10.76 17.15 -1.84
CA LEU A 37 10.06 15.88 -1.63
C LEU A 37 8.66 15.89 -2.25
N ASN A 38 7.99 17.03 -2.27
CA ASN A 38 6.72 17.19 -2.96
C ASN A 38 6.86 17.01 -4.47
N GLU A 39 7.92 17.52 -5.07
CA GLU A 39 8.22 17.36 -6.50
C GLU A 39 8.53 15.89 -6.84
N ILE A 40 9.35 15.23 -6.01
CA ILE A 40 9.62 13.79 -6.15
C ILE A 40 8.32 12.99 -6.02
N LEU A 41 7.54 13.24 -4.97
CA LEU A 41 6.26 12.57 -4.74
C LEU A 41 5.34 12.69 -5.96
N LYS A 42 5.26 13.88 -6.56
CA LYS A 42 4.48 14.13 -7.78
C LYS A 42 5.01 13.34 -8.98
N SER A 43 6.32 13.19 -9.12
CA SER A 43 6.94 12.49 -10.27
C SER A 43 6.74 10.97 -10.18
N VAL A 44 6.75 10.38 -8.98
CA VAL A 44 6.66 8.92 -8.77
C VAL A 44 5.27 8.42 -8.41
N SER A 45 4.34 9.29 -7.95
CA SER A 45 3.03 8.84 -7.46
C SER A 45 1.84 9.23 -8.35
N ARG A 46 2.04 10.02 -9.40
CA ARG A 46 1.00 10.46 -10.36
C ARG A 46 -0.36 10.78 -9.70
N SER A 47 -1.36 9.88 -9.85
CA SER A 47 -2.71 10.06 -9.32
C SER A 47 -2.77 10.03 -7.79
N PHE A 48 -1.92 9.21 -7.14
CA PHE A 48 -1.89 9.10 -5.69
C PHE A 48 -1.40 10.40 -5.01
N TYR A 49 -0.58 11.20 -5.69
CA TYR A 49 -0.17 12.52 -5.23
C TYR A 49 -1.37 13.42 -4.87
N LEU A 50 -2.42 13.40 -5.70
CA LEU A 50 -3.62 14.18 -5.42
C LEU A 50 -4.32 13.70 -4.15
N SER A 51 -4.46 12.39 -3.96
CA SER A 51 -5.05 11.82 -2.74
C SER A 51 -4.26 12.22 -1.49
N LEU A 52 -2.93 12.12 -1.53
CA LEU A 52 -2.06 12.53 -0.42
C LEU A 52 -2.22 14.02 -0.10
N ARG A 53 -2.35 14.87 -1.10
CA ARG A 53 -2.49 16.31 -0.92
C ARG A 53 -3.76 16.71 -0.18
N PHE A 54 -4.83 15.92 -0.31
CA PHE A 54 -6.10 16.18 0.39
C PHE A 54 -6.13 15.64 1.82
N LEU A 55 -5.12 14.89 2.26
CA LEU A 55 -5.06 14.40 3.63
C LEU A 55 -4.81 15.55 4.63
N PRO A 56 -5.39 15.47 5.84
CA PRO A 56 -5.03 16.34 6.95
C PRO A 56 -3.52 16.23 7.22
N LYS A 57 -2.92 17.33 7.72
CA LYS A 57 -1.48 17.42 7.94
C LYS A 57 -0.91 16.24 8.73
N GLY A 58 -1.58 15.83 9.81
CA GLY A 58 -1.15 14.73 10.67
C GLY A 58 -1.04 13.38 9.97
N PHE A 59 -1.88 13.13 8.95
CA PHE A 59 -1.81 11.95 8.07
C PHE A 59 -0.87 12.16 6.90
N ARG A 60 -0.89 13.35 6.27
CA ARG A 60 -0.18 13.63 5.03
C ARG A 60 1.31 13.41 5.14
N GLU A 61 1.94 13.99 6.16
CA GLU A 61 3.39 13.93 6.32
C GLU A 61 3.90 12.48 6.49
N PRO A 62 3.44 11.70 7.49
CA PRO A 62 3.92 10.33 7.65
C PRO A 62 3.55 9.42 6.49
N THR A 63 2.36 9.61 5.86
CA THR A 63 1.97 8.82 4.70
C THR A 63 2.83 9.14 3.48
N SER A 64 3.17 10.42 3.24
CA SER A 64 4.05 10.82 2.14
C SER A 64 5.46 10.25 2.30
N VAL A 65 6.01 10.32 3.51
CA VAL A 65 7.34 9.76 3.80
C VAL A 65 7.32 8.23 3.68
N GLY A 66 6.31 7.57 4.27
CA GLY A 66 6.14 6.12 4.15
C GLY A 66 6.02 5.65 2.70
N TYR A 67 5.22 6.37 1.90
CA TYR A 67 5.07 6.09 0.46
C TYR A 67 6.39 6.22 -0.31
N LEU A 68 7.16 7.30 -0.08
CA LEU A 68 8.46 7.48 -0.76
C LEU A 68 9.46 6.39 -0.38
N LEU A 69 9.52 6.01 0.89
CA LEU A 69 10.40 4.92 1.35
C LEU A 69 9.94 3.56 0.80
N ALA A 70 8.64 3.28 0.78
CA ALA A 70 8.11 2.07 0.15
C ALA A 70 8.38 2.05 -1.37
N ARG A 71 8.29 3.21 -2.06
CA ARG A 71 8.62 3.32 -3.48
C ARG A 71 10.11 3.13 -3.74
N LEU A 72 10.99 3.56 -2.82
CA LEU A 72 12.42 3.26 -2.90
C LEU A 72 12.69 1.76 -2.83
N SER A 73 12.11 1.06 -1.85
CA SER A 73 12.28 -0.40 -1.74
C SER A 73 11.72 -1.15 -2.95
N ASP A 74 10.59 -0.69 -3.50
CA ASP A 74 9.98 -1.21 -4.72
C ASP A 74 10.92 -1.05 -5.93
N THR A 75 11.48 0.15 -6.13
CA THR A 75 12.46 0.43 -7.18
C THR A 75 13.71 -0.45 -7.06
N ILE A 76 14.19 -0.73 -5.85
CA ILE A 76 15.33 -1.65 -5.62
C ILE A 76 14.93 -3.08 -5.97
N ALA A 77 13.76 -3.53 -5.53
CA ALA A 77 13.26 -4.88 -5.81
C ALA A 77 13.05 -5.13 -7.31
N ASP A 78 12.59 -4.10 -8.04
CA ASP A 78 12.29 -4.17 -9.48
C ASP A 78 13.50 -3.84 -10.40
N ALA A 79 14.68 -3.59 -9.84
CA ALA A 79 15.90 -3.28 -10.62
C ALA A 79 16.35 -4.49 -11.47
N GLY A 80 15.72 -4.69 -12.64
CA GLY A 80 15.84 -5.88 -13.49
C GLY A 80 17.25 -6.17 -14.02
N ASP A 81 18.09 -5.14 -14.13
CA ASP A 81 19.48 -5.27 -14.58
C ASP A 81 20.40 -5.83 -13.47
N GLU A 82 19.95 -5.87 -12.21
CA GLU A 82 20.73 -6.34 -11.08
C GLU A 82 20.41 -7.79 -10.72
N LEU A 83 21.44 -8.51 -10.29
CA LEU A 83 21.26 -9.88 -9.79
C LEU A 83 20.37 -9.90 -8.54
N VAL A 84 19.58 -10.95 -8.39
CA VAL A 84 18.67 -11.12 -7.22
C VAL A 84 19.41 -10.96 -5.89
N GLY A 85 20.63 -11.53 -5.77
CA GLY A 85 21.43 -11.40 -4.55
C GLY A 85 21.85 -9.95 -4.28
N ALA A 86 22.26 -9.19 -5.30
CA ALA A 86 22.60 -7.78 -5.15
C ALA A 86 21.38 -6.94 -4.73
N ARG A 87 20.20 -7.21 -5.31
CA ARG A 87 18.95 -6.53 -4.90
C ARG A 87 18.59 -6.81 -3.44
N GLN A 88 18.79 -8.04 -2.97
CA GLN A 88 18.59 -8.38 -1.57
C GLN A 88 19.55 -7.63 -0.63
N GLU A 89 20.85 -7.60 -0.96
CA GLU A 89 21.84 -6.82 -0.20
C GLU A 89 21.50 -5.33 -0.17
N MET A 90 21.01 -4.78 -1.29
CA MET A 90 20.54 -3.39 -1.38
C MET A 90 19.30 -3.14 -0.52
N LEU A 91 18.31 -4.07 -0.48
CA LEU A 91 17.13 -3.97 0.40
C LEU A 91 17.53 -4.02 1.87
N GLU A 92 18.48 -4.88 2.25
CA GLU A 92 19.02 -4.93 3.62
C GLU A 92 19.73 -3.63 3.98
N ALA A 93 20.58 -3.10 3.11
CA ALA A 93 21.25 -1.82 3.30
C ALA A 93 20.25 -0.65 3.43
N PHE A 94 19.22 -0.64 2.57
CA PHE A 94 18.13 0.32 2.66
C PHE A 94 17.40 0.26 4.00
N MET A 95 17.03 -0.94 4.47
CA MET A 95 16.36 -1.08 5.77
C MET A 95 17.25 -0.68 6.94
N ASN A 96 18.55 -0.97 6.86
CA ASN A 96 19.51 -0.47 7.85
C ASN A 96 19.52 1.07 7.90
N ALA A 97 19.51 1.74 6.72
CA ALA A 97 19.42 3.19 6.64
C ALA A 97 18.11 3.73 7.24
N VAL A 98 16.97 3.10 6.93
CA VAL A 98 15.65 3.47 7.49
C VAL A 98 15.63 3.34 9.02
N CYS A 99 16.24 2.29 9.57
CA CYS A 99 16.27 2.05 11.01
C CYS A 99 17.24 2.99 11.75
N THR A 100 18.46 3.19 11.23
CA THR A 100 19.51 3.97 11.88
C THR A 100 19.50 5.45 11.54
N GLY A 101 18.97 5.83 10.38
CA GLY A 101 19.05 7.18 9.81
C GLY A 101 20.40 7.46 9.12
N GLU A 102 21.27 6.45 8.96
CA GLU A 102 22.61 6.62 8.38
C GLU A 102 22.58 6.53 6.85
N ASN A 103 22.87 7.64 6.17
CA ASN A 103 22.86 7.73 4.70
C ASN A 103 23.97 6.91 4.03
N ALA A 104 25.03 6.53 4.76
CA ALA A 104 26.13 5.75 4.19
C ALA A 104 25.70 4.42 3.56
N HIS A 105 24.62 3.82 4.08
CA HIS A 105 24.05 2.57 3.55
C HIS A 105 23.32 2.74 2.21
N LEU A 106 23.02 3.98 1.79
CA LEU A 106 22.29 4.26 0.56
C LEU A 106 23.19 4.41 -0.67
N ALA A 107 24.52 4.41 -0.53
CA ALA A 107 25.43 4.66 -1.64
C ALA A 107 25.24 3.67 -2.80
N ALA A 108 25.01 2.40 -2.51
CA ALA A 108 24.82 1.37 -3.54
C ALA A 108 23.53 1.55 -4.35
N ILE A 109 22.45 2.03 -3.72
CA ILE A 109 21.17 2.16 -4.42
C ILE A 109 21.13 3.35 -5.40
N THR A 110 21.99 4.35 -5.22
CA THR A 110 22.06 5.51 -6.15
C THR A 110 22.64 5.16 -7.51
N GLU A 111 23.27 4.00 -7.63
CA GLU A 111 23.90 3.50 -8.88
C GLU A 111 22.96 2.63 -9.73
N ILE A 112 21.75 2.31 -9.24
CA ILE A 112 20.76 1.48 -9.95
C ILE A 112 20.39 2.13 -11.29
N LYS A 113 20.41 1.32 -12.36
CA LYS A 113 20.11 1.72 -13.75
C LYS A 113 18.84 1.06 -14.24
N GLY A 114 18.36 1.48 -15.42
CA GLY A 114 17.16 0.87 -16.03
C GLY A 114 15.84 1.30 -15.41
N VAL A 115 15.85 2.29 -14.51
CA VAL A 115 14.67 2.83 -13.85
C VAL A 115 14.11 4.06 -14.57
N SER A 116 12.88 4.45 -14.31
CA SER A 116 12.27 5.67 -14.85
C SER A 116 12.99 6.93 -14.32
N GLU A 117 12.84 8.07 -15.03
CA GLU A 117 13.43 9.35 -14.61
C GLU A 117 13.00 9.75 -13.18
N GLY A 118 11.71 9.56 -12.83
CA GLY A 118 11.22 9.85 -11.49
C GLY A 118 11.86 8.97 -10.41
N GLU A 119 12.03 7.69 -10.69
CA GLU A 119 12.69 6.74 -9.79
C GLU A 119 14.18 7.05 -9.65
N ALA A 120 14.86 7.40 -10.72
CA ALA A 120 16.27 7.82 -10.66
C ALA A 120 16.45 9.05 -9.74
N VAL A 121 15.55 10.04 -9.86
CA VAL A 121 15.55 11.20 -8.95
C VAL A 121 15.28 10.79 -7.53
N LEU A 122 14.33 9.88 -7.29
CA LEU A 122 14.00 9.37 -5.94
C LEU A 122 15.20 8.64 -5.32
N LEU A 123 15.90 7.78 -6.07
CA LEU A 123 17.10 7.09 -5.61
C LEU A 123 18.20 8.08 -5.21
N GLN A 124 18.47 9.09 -6.04
CA GLN A 124 19.47 10.14 -5.76
C GLN A 124 19.09 10.99 -4.52
N LYS A 125 17.79 11.15 -4.24
CA LYS A 125 17.26 11.94 -3.12
C LYS A 125 16.86 11.10 -1.92
N SER A 126 17.23 9.84 -1.88
CA SER A 126 16.88 8.89 -0.81
C SER A 126 17.29 9.38 0.58
N GLY A 127 18.44 10.06 0.71
CA GLY A 127 18.88 10.69 1.96
C GLY A 127 17.87 11.75 2.47
N GLY A 128 17.28 12.54 1.56
CA GLY A 128 16.25 13.51 1.91
C GLY A 128 14.97 12.86 2.45
N CYS A 129 14.65 11.63 2.02
CA CYS A 129 13.53 10.86 2.57
C CYS A 129 13.82 10.43 4.03
N LEU A 130 15.06 10.03 4.34
CA LEU A 130 15.47 9.73 5.74
C LEU A 130 15.45 10.97 6.62
N ASP A 131 15.92 12.12 6.12
CA ASP A 131 15.86 13.39 6.82
C ASP A 131 14.41 13.82 7.13
N ALA A 132 13.49 13.55 6.20
CA ALA A 132 12.07 13.80 6.42
C ALA A 132 11.47 12.85 7.46
N LEU A 133 11.85 11.56 7.43
CA LEU A 133 11.47 10.59 8.45
C LEU A 133 11.92 11.06 9.84
N ALA A 134 13.16 11.51 9.97
CA ALA A 134 13.74 11.97 11.24
C ALA A 134 13.04 13.21 11.84
N LYS A 135 12.35 14.02 10.99
CA LYS A 135 11.59 15.19 11.42
C LYS A 135 10.18 14.87 11.92
N LEU A 136 9.66 13.67 11.64
CA LEU A 136 8.36 13.26 12.16
C LEU A 136 8.39 13.08 13.69
N PRO A 137 7.24 13.20 14.38
CA PRO A 137 7.13 12.77 15.76
C PRO A 137 7.57 11.31 15.93
N GLU A 138 8.20 10.99 17.06
CA GLU A 138 8.82 9.66 17.28
C GLU A 138 7.85 8.49 17.05
N TRP A 139 6.59 8.63 17.47
CA TRP A 139 5.59 7.59 17.26
C TRP A 139 5.25 7.39 15.77
N GLN A 140 5.23 8.47 14.96
CA GLN A 140 5.05 8.37 13.51
C GLN A 140 6.27 7.77 12.83
N GLN A 141 7.48 8.11 13.29
CA GLN A 141 8.70 7.47 12.79
C GLN A 141 8.65 5.96 13.01
N ARG A 142 8.22 5.50 14.20
CA ARG A 142 8.05 4.07 14.48
C ARG A 142 7.02 3.42 13.55
N ALA A 143 5.87 4.07 13.36
CA ALA A 143 4.83 3.56 12.46
C ALA A 143 5.33 3.45 11.01
N VAL A 144 6.03 4.46 10.50
CA VAL A 144 6.61 4.44 9.14
C VAL A 144 7.68 3.36 9.02
N ARG A 145 8.63 3.26 9.97
CA ARG A 145 9.65 2.19 9.94
C ARG A 145 9.04 0.80 9.96
N HIS A 146 7.98 0.62 10.74
CA HIS A 146 7.29 -0.66 10.85
C HIS A 146 6.64 -1.08 9.52
N VAL A 147 5.83 -0.22 8.91
CA VAL A 147 5.15 -0.55 7.65
C VAL A 147 6.14 -0.73 6.50
N VAL A 148 7.16 0.12 6.39
CA VAL A 148 8.21 -0.01 5.36
C VAL A 148 9.01 -1.31 5.54
N GLY A 149 9.28 -1.71 6.79
CA GLY A 149 9.94 -2.98 7.10
C GLY A 149 9.14 -4.17 6.59
N ILE A 150 7.84 -4.25 6.89
CA ILE A 150 6.97 -5.34 6.43
C ILE A 150 6.89 -5.38 4.89
N ILE A 151 6.75 -4.22 4.24
CA ILE A 151 6.71 -4.14 2.77
C ILE A 151 8.03 -4.66 2.17
N THR A 152 9.17 -4.23 2.71
CA THR A 152 10.49 -4.64 2.22
C THR A 152 10.73 -6.15 2.44
N GLU A 153 10.25 -6.73 3.54
CA GLU A 153 10.27 -8.17 3.76
C GLU A 153 9.46 -8.92 2.70
N GLY A 154 8.25 -8.42 2.37
CA GLY A 154 7.42 -8.99 1.30
C GLY A 154 8.10 -8.95 -0.07
N GLN A 155 8.75 -7.84 -0.41
CA GLN A 155 9.51 -7.69 -1.65
C GLN A 155 10.75 -8.61 -1.69
N SER A 156 11.48 -8.74 -0.58
CA SER A 156 12.61 -9.67 -0.48
C SER A 156 12.14 -11.12 -0.60
N TRP A 157 11.00 -11.48 -0.01
CA TRP A 157 10.38 -12.80 -0.17
C TRP A 157 10.03 -13.06 -1.64
N ASP A 158 9.40 -12.11 -2.33
CA ASP A 158 9.03 -12.19 -3.74
C ASP A 158 10.25 -12.48 -4.62
N LEU A 159 11.34 -11.73 -4.43
CA LEU A 159 12.60 -11.92 -5.14
C LEU A 159 13.17 -13.33 -4.98
N THR A 160 13.01 -13.96 -3.82
CA THR A 160 13.49 -15.30 -3.58
C THR A 160 12.55 -16.39 -4.08
N ARG A 161 11.24 -16.13 -3.98
CA ARG A 161 10.20 -17.10 -4.34
C ARG A 161 10.15 -17.39 -5.83
N PHE A 162 10.37 -16.34 -6.66
CA PHE A 162 10.31 -16.42 -8.12
C PHE A 162 11.69 -16.42 -8.79
N LYS A 163 12.69 -16.98 -8.15
CA LYS A 163 14.10 -16.98 -8.58
C LYS A 163 14.46 -18.01 -9.67
N LYS A 164 13.58 -18.97 -9.97
CA LYS A 164 13.86 -20.10 -10.87
C LYS A 164 13.61 -19.72 -12.33
N ASP A 165 14.27 -20.45 -13.24
CA ASP A 165 13.96 -20.38 -14.66
C ASP A 165 12.55 -20.93 -14.95
N GLY A 166 11.83 -20.27 -15.86
CA GLY A 166 10.45 -20.62 -16.21
C GLY A 166 9.41 -20.01 -15.28
N VAL A 167 8.15 -20.37 -15.48
CA VAL A 167 7.04 -19.87 -14.64
C VAL A 167 7.02 -20.60 -13.31
N VAL A 168 7.23 -19.87 -12.24
CA VAL A 168 7.09 -20.35 -10.86
C VAL A 168 5.70 -19.97 -10.36
N ARG A 169 4.99 -20.93 -9.78
CA ARG A 169 3.66 -20.75 -9.19
C ARG A 169 3.73 -20.81 -7.68
N LEU A 170 2.93 -20.02 -6.97
CA LEU A 170 2.69 -20.22 -5.54
C LEU A 170 1.99 -21.58 -5.33
N GLU A 171 2.31 -22.26 -4.25
CA GLU A 171 1.78 -23.60 -3.98
C GLU A 171 0.53 -23.56 -3.11
N LYS A 172 0.49 -22.62 -2.16
CA LYS A 172 -0.54 -22.56 -1.12
C LYS A 172 -1.22 -21.18 -1.06
N ASP A 173 -2.49 -21.20 -0.71
CA ASP A 173 -3.30 -19.98 -0.48
C ASP A 173 -2.68 -19.07 0.58
N GLU A 174 -2.07 -19.66 1.62
CA GLU A 174 -1.43 -18.94 2.70
C GLU A 174 -0.24 -18.11 2.20
N GLU A 175 0.49 -18.58 1.17
CA GLU A 175 1.59 -17.81 0.57
C GLU A 175 1.05 -16.51 -0.06
N LEU A 176 -0.04 -16.61 -0.82
CA LEU A 176 -0.67 -15.43 -1.43
C LEU A 176 -1.26 -14.49 -0.38
N ARG A 177 -1.95 -15.03 0.62
CA ARG A 177 -2.51 -14.23 1.73
C ARG A 177 -1.41 -13.55 2.54
N HIS A 178 -0.29 -14.21 2.77
CA HIS A 178 0.86 -13.64 3.46
C HIS A 178 1.49 -12.52 2.65
N TYR A 179 1.74 -12.76 1.37
CA TYR A 179 2.31 -11.76 0.46
C TYR A 179 1.40 -10.51 0.35
N THR A 180 0.10 -10.69 0.11
CA THR A 180 -0.84 -9.56 0.02
C THR A 180 -0.94 -8.78 1.34
N TYR A 181 -0.77 -9.44 2.50
CA TYR A 181 -0.64 -8.75 3.77
C TYR A 181 0.64 -7.92 3.83
N GLN A 182 1.79 -8.51 3.49
CA GLN A 182 3.08 -7.84 3.60
C GLN A 182 3.17 -6.60 2.70
N VAL A 183 2.65 -6.65 1.47
CA VAL A 183 2.79 -5.53 0.52
C VAL A 183 1.63 -4.53 0.55
N ALA A 184 0.50 -4.87 1.17
CA ALA A 184 -0.67 -3.98 1.18
C ALA A 184 -1.51 -4.05 2.46
N GLY A 185 -1.77 -5.22 3.05
CA GLY A 185 -2.56 -5.33 4.28
C GLY A 185 -1.95 -4.55 5.45
N CYS A 186 -0.63 -4.58 5.61
CA CYS A 186 0.11 -3.82 6.62
C CYS A 186 -0.08 -2.30 6.48
N VAL A 187 -0.38 -1.82 5.27
CA VAL A 187 -0.68 -0.39 5.03
C VAL A 187 -2.00 0.00 5.71
N GLY A 188 -2.99 -0.91 5.74
CA GLY A 188 -4.23 -0.69 6.49
C GLY A 188 -3.99 -0.53 8.00
N GLU A 189 -3.12 -1.37 8.59
CA GLU A 189 -2.69 -1.21 9.99
C GLU A 189 -1.96 0.11 10.22
N PHE A 190 -1.10 0.52 9.29
CA PHE A 190 -0.41 1.81 9.37
C PHE A 190 -1.41 2.97 9.39
N TRP A 191 -2.46 2.93 8.56
CA TRP A 191 -3.53 3.93 8.60
C TRP A 191 -4.28 3.94 9.92
N THR A 192 -4.55 2.77 10.49
CA THR A 192 -5.17 2.62 11.81
C THR A 192 -4.28 3.22 12.89
N GLU A 193 -2.97 2.93 12.87
CA GLU A 193 -1.99 3.50 13.79
C GLU A 193 -2.01 5.03 13.77
N LEU A 194 -1.97 5.62 12.56
CA LEU A 194 -2.04 7.07 12.41
C LEU A 194 -3.37 7.63 12.95
N GLY A 195 -4.50 6.99 12.62
CA GLY A 195 -5.82 7.44 13.04
C GLY A 195 -5.99 7.45 14.56
N PHE A 196 -5.57 6.39 15.24
CA PHE A 196 -5.61 6.34 16.70
C PHE A 196 -4.58 7.27 17.35
N GLY A 197 -3.37 7.37 16.78
CA GLY A 197 -2.34 8.28 17.26
C GLY A 197 -2.72 9.77 17.15
N LEU A 198 -3.56 10.11 16.17
CA LEU A 198 -4.10 11.47 15.98
C LEU A 198 -5.43 11.70 16.74
N GLY A 199 -6.02 10.66 17.33
CA GLY A 199 -7.30 10.76 18.03
C GLY A 199 -8.53 10.84 17.13
N GLU A 200 -8.40 10.49 15.83
CA GLU A 200 -9.48 10.58 14.86
C GLU A 200 -10.44 9.37 14.91
N PHE A 201 -9.95 8.20 15.33
CA PHE A 201 -10.72 6.95 15.40
C PHE A 201 -11.15 6.64 16.83
N SER A 202 -12.30 7.18 17.23
CA SER A 202 -12.80 6.99 18.62
C SER A 202 -14.05 6.13 18.75
N ARG A 203 -14.72 5.78 17.65
CA ARG A 203 -16.02 5.09 17.67
C ARG A 203 -15.92 3.58 17.52
N VAL A 204 -14.84 3.07 16.99
CA VAL A 204 -14.60 1.65 16.76
C VAL A 204 -13.33 1.24 17.49
N GLY A 205 -13.30 0.02 18.03
CA GLY A 205 -12.12 -0.51 18.70
C GLY A 205 -10.95 -0.71 17.72
N ARG A 206 -9.72 -0.47 18.18
CA ARG A 206 -8.51 -0.58 17.38
C ARG A 206 -8.41 -1.91 16.65
N LYS A 207 -8.65 -3.03 17.34
CA LYS A 207 -8.57 -4.36 16.74
C LYS A 207 -9.48 -4.50 15.51
N GLN A 208 -10.70 -4.01 15.58
CA GLN A 208 -11.63 -4.06 14.46
C GLN A 208 -11.18 -3.18 13.29
N MET A 209 -10.63 -1.99 13.58
CA MET A 209 -10.07 -1.12 12.54
C MET A 209 -8.84 -1.74 11.86
N ASP A 210 -7.96 -2.42 12.62
CA ASP A 210 -6.82 -3.14 12.08
C ASP A 210 -7.30 -4.28 11.14
N GLU A 211 -8.29 -5.07 11.56
CA GLU A 211 -8.87 -6.15 10.76
C GLU A 211 -9.46 -5.61 9.45
N TRP A 212 -10.25 -4.54 9.50
CA TRP A 212 -10.81 -3.90 8.30
C TRP A 212 -9.73 -3.31 7.40
N GLY A 213 -8.76 -2.61 7.97
CA GLY A 213 -7.64 -2.04 7.22
C GLY A 213 -6.81 -3.10 6.50
N GLN A 214 -6.49 -4.20 7.19
CA GLN A 214 -5.79 -5.35 6.59
C GLN A 214 -6.62 -5.97 5.45
N SER A 215 -7.91 -6.23 5.70
CA SER A 215 -8.83 -6.83 4.73
C SER A 215 -8.90 -5.99 3.45
N PHE A 216 -9.10 -4.68 3.60
CA PHE A 216 -9.14 -3.72 2.50
C PHE A 216 -7.83 -3.68 1.71
N GLY A 217 -6.68 -3.56 2.40
CA GLY A 217 -5.37 -3.52 1.73
C GLY A 217 -5.09 -4.80 0.94
N ARG A 218 -5.36 -5.97 1.53
CA ARG A 218 -5.21 -7.28 0.87
C ARG A 218 -6.13 -7.42 -0.35
N ALA A 219 -7.38 -6.97 -0.24
CA ALA A 219 -8.34 -7.00 -1.34
C ALA A 219 -7.86 -6.15 -2.52
N LEU A 220 -7.35 -4.94 -2.28
CA LEU A 220 -6.77 -4.10 -3.33
C LEU A 220 -5.57 -4.76 -4.01
N GLN A 221 -4.71 -5.43 -3.25
CA GLN A 221 -3.57 -6.14 -3.83
C GLN A 221 -4.00 -7.38 -4.62
N LEU A 222 -5.00 -8.11 -4.16
CA LEU A 222 -5.59 -9.20 -4.95
C LEU A 222 -6.12 -8.70 -6.30
N ILE A 223 -6.80 -7.56 -6.33
CA ILE A 223 -7.28 -6.94 -7.57
C ILE A 223 -6.11 -6.63 -8.52
N ASN A 224 -5.01 -6.09 -7.99
CA ASN A 224 -3.80 -5.84 -8.79
C ASN A 224 -3.23 -7.14 -9.37
N ILE A 225 -3.02 -8.16 -8.55
CA ILE A 225 -2.54 -9.46 -8.98
C ILE A 225 -3.45 -10.07 -10.06
N LEU A 226 -4.77 -10.03 -9.86
CA LEU A 226 -5.75 -10.57 -10.81
C LEU A 226 -5.79 -9.81 -12.14
N ARG A 227 -5.51 -8.51 -12.12
CA ARG A 227 -5.38 -7.67 -13.32
C ARG A 227 -4.10 -7.99 -14.08
N ASP A 228 -3.00 -8.18 -13.36
CA ASP A 228 -1.65 -8.20 -13.92
C ASP A 228 -1.17 -9.65 -14.23
N VAL A 229 -2.03 -10.68 -14.08
CA VAL A 229 -1.72 -12.09 -14.40
C VAL A 229 -0.97 -12.29 -15.73
N PRO A 230 -1.37 -11.67 -16.86
CA PRO A 230 -0.65 -11.89 -18.12
C PRO A 230 0.78 -11.34 -18.11
N GLU A 231 1.01 -10.21 -17.46
CA GLU A 231 2.31 -9.58 -17.33
C GLU A 231 3.20 -10.38 -16.38
N ASP A 232 2.67 -10.79 -15.25
CA ASP A 232 3.38 -11.62 -14.25
C ASP A 232 3.83 -12.95 -14.85
N LEU A 233 2.96 -13.62 -15.61
CA LEU A 233 3.32 -14.86 -16.33
C LEU A 233 4.43 -14.62 -17.34
N GLY A 234 4.40 -13.49 -18.05
CA GLY A 234 5.49 -13.08 -18.97
C GLY A 234 6.82 -12.92 -18.25
N ASN A 235 6.78 -12.52 -16.98
CA ASN A 235 7.95 -12.36 -16.09
C ASN A 235 8.28 -13.64 -15.29
N GLY A 236 7.64 -14.77 -15.60
CA GLY A 236 7.88 -16.05 -14.93
C GLY A 236 7.23 -16.18 -13.54
N ARG A 237 6.26 -15.33 -13.21
CA ARG A 237 5.59 -15.29 -11.91
C ARG A 237 4.13 -15.72 -12.02
N CYS A 238 3.66 -16.58 -11.12
CA CYS A 238 2.25 -16.91 -10.99
C CYS A 238 1.84 -16.85 -9.52
N TYR A 239 1.20 -15.74 -9.14
CA TYR A 239 0.73 -15.53 -7.76
C TYR A 239 -0.53 -16.34 -7.42
N LEU A 240 -1.28 -16.83 -8.42
CA LEU A 240 -2.46 -17.68 -8.16
C LEU A 240 -2.01 -19.06 -7.70
N PRO A 241 -2.30 -19.50 -6.46
CA PRO A 241 -1.75 -20.74 -5.90
C PRO A 241 -2.29 -21.98 -6.57
N GLY A 242 -1.55 -23.08 -6.53
CA GLY A 242 -1.99 -24.40 -6.95
C GLY A 242 -0.88 -25.33 -7.40
N GLU A 243 -1.14 -26.62 -7.37
CA GLU A 243 -0.20 -27.70 -7.73
C GLU A 243 -0.22 -28.03 -9.23
N ALA A 244 -1.33 -27.73 -9.92
CA ALA A 244 -1.51 -28.04 -11.33
C ALA A 244 -0.67 -27.12 -12.24
N PRO A 245 -0.31 -27.59 -13.45
CA PRO A 245 0.35 -26.74 -14.44
C PRO A 245 -0.46 -25.48 -14.73
N VAL A 246 0.23 -24.37 -15.08
CA VAL A 246 -0.41 -23.11 -15.42
C VAL A 246 -1.07 -23.26 -16.81
N THR A 247 -2.39 -23.46 -16.84
CA THR A 247 -3.21 -23.45 -18.06
C THR A 247 -4.26 -22.37 -17.97
N SER A 248 -4.79 -21.92 -19.13
CA SER A 248 -5.81 -20.87 -19.16
C SER A 248 -7.07 -21.27 -18.39
N GLU A 249 -7.48 -22.53 -18.46
CA GLU A 249 -8.69 -23.03 -17.79
C GLU A 249 -8.52 -22.98 -16.27
N ILE A 250 -7.37 -23.48 -15.77
CA ILE A 250 -7.06 -23.50 -14.33
C ILE A 250 -6.94 -22.05 -13.79
N LEU A 251 -6.28 -21.17 -14.54
CA LEU A 251 -6.16 -19.77 -14.13
C LEU A 251 -7.52 -19.06 -14.09
N MET A 252 -8.45 -19.37 -14.99
CA MET A 252 -9.80 -18.79 -15.00
C MET A 252 -10.61 -19.23 -13.78
N GLU A 253 -10.51 -20.51 -13.39
CA GLU A 253 -11.17 -21.04 -12.19
C GLU A 253 -10.62 -20.40 -10.91
N GLU A 254 -9.29 -20.42 -10.75
CA GLU A 254 -8.61 -19.81 -9.61
C GLU A 254 -8.89 -18.30 -9.50
N ARG A 255 -8.89 -17.60 -10.64
CA ARG A 255 -9.23 -16.18 -10.70
C ARG A 255 -10.63 -15.89 -10.15
N GLY A 256 -11.62 -16.73 -10.48
CA GLY A 256 -12.98 -16.60 -9.94
C GLY A 256 -13.00 -16.62 -8.42
N ARG A 257 -12.35 -17.62 -7.82
CA ARG A 257 -12.25 -17.76 -6.36
C ARG A 257 -11.59 -16.54 -5.68
N TRP A 258 -10.50 -16.04 -6.24
CA TRP A 258 -9.79 -14.89 -5.68
C TRP A 258 -10.49 -13.54 -5.91
N ILE A 259 -11.33 -13.43 -6.95
CA ILE A 259 -12.24 -12.29 -7.13
C ILE A 259 -13.26 -12.26 -5.98
N GLU A 260 -13.85 -13.41 -5.62
CA GLU A 260 -14.80 -13.50 -4.50
C GLU A 260 -14.13 -13.13 -3.17
N GLU A 261 -12.89 -13.59 -2.92
CA GLU A 261 -12.13 -13.21 -1.73
C GLU A 261 -11.82 -11.70 -1.70
N ALA A 262 -11.47 -11.10 -2.83
CA ALA A 262 -11.25 -9.66 -2.93
C ALA A 262 -12.53 -8.86 -2.66
N HIS A 263 -13.68 -9.28 -3.20
CA HIS A 263 -14.97 -8.65 -2.91
C HIS A 263 -15.33 -8.73 -1.43
N ALA A 264 -15.20 -9.92 -0.82
CA ALA A 264 -15.45 -10.08 0.61
C ALA A 264 -14.58 -9.14 1.46
N GLY A 265 -13.30 -8.98 1.12
CA GLY A 265 -12.39 -8.09 1.81
C GLY A 265 -12.71 -6.60 1.65
N LEU A 266 -13.36 -6.20 0.54
CA LEU A 266 -13.86 -4.83 0.36
C LEU A 266 -15.16 -4.62 1.16
N ASP A 267 -16.08 -5.59 1.14
CA ASP A 267 -17.35 -5.53 1.86
C ASP A 267 -17.13 -5.47 3.39
N ASP A 268 -16.12 -6.18 3.92
CA ASP A 268 -15.75 -6.13 5.34
C ASP A 268 -15.31 -4.73 5.80
N ALA A 269 -14.86 -3.88 4.85
CA ALA A 269 -14.34 -2.55 5.14
C ALA A 269 -15.38 -1.42 4.92
N GLU A 270 -16.56 -1.72 4.39
CA GLU A 270 -17.70 -0.78 4.26
C GLU A 270 -18.53 -0.72 5.56
#